data_64dd79d8811afe957f53aeb94adc7b84
#
_entry.id   64dd79d8811afe957f53aeb94adc7b84
#
_cell.length_a   1.000
_cell.length_b   1.000
_cell.length_c   1.000
_cell.angle_alpha   90.00
_cell.angle_beta   90.00
_cell.angle_gamma   90.00
#
_symmetry.space_group_name_H-M   'P 1'
#
loop_
_entity.id
_entity.type
_entity.pdbx_description
1 polymer ?
#
loop_
_entity_poly.entity_id
_entity_poly.type
_entity_poly.pdbx_seq_one_letter_code
_entity_poly.pdbx_strand_id
1 'polypeptide(L)'
;MSVPAAKKLWRGIAFSFAIIFAYATVLVKLSHDWWNDENYSHGLLIPFIIGYIIWSQRDKLARVPAQPSVLIGGAAVVCGLFALWAGVAGAELYTQRLSLMLLLAGTVIYFWGFSLLRLLLVPFGLLFLALPIPAIVFNKIAFPLQLFASRCAVWSMGMLGIPVLRQGNIIELKPLNSFDTKKLEVVEACSGIRSLMTLLTLAVVFAYFTHSPSGNGPKSGKRFGFLRDYWFWRATIIVVSAVPIAILTNAFRVSGTGVLAHYYGTQIADGFFHSFSGWAIYIMAFILLFGIGILLDRFKPVQAEGARSVERKSPEPESAVSMNPVVSAEGSEL
;
A
#
# COMPACT_ATOMS: atom_id res chain seq x y z
N MET A 1 24.08 -19.88 24.21
CA MET A 1 24.33 -18.60 23.51
C MET A 1 25.72 -18.12 23.89
N SER A 2 26.63 -17.95 22.92
CA SER A 2 27.98 -17.43 23.18
C SER A 2 27.90 -15.96 23.64
N VAL A 3 28.76 -15.55 24.57
CA VAL A 3 28.85 -14.20 25.13
C VAL A 3 28.78 -13.05 24.08
N PRO A 4 29.40 -13.17 22.87
CA PRO A 4 29.29 -12.13 21.83
C PRO A 4 27.88 -12.01 21.21
N ALA A 5 27.12 -13.10 21.11
CA ALA A 5 25.76 -13.07 20.57
C ALA A 5 24.77 -12.39 21.54
N ALA A 6 24.94 -12.63 22.85
CA ALA A 6 24.14 -12.00 23.90
C ALA A 6 24.37 -10.47 23.94
N LYS A 7 25.64 -10.01 23.82
CA LYS A 7 25.98 -8.58 23.76
C LYS A 7 25.38 -7.88 22.54
N LYS A 8 25.36 -8.53 21.37
CA LYS A 8 24.77 -7.98 20.15
C LYS A 8 23.26 -7.87 20.26
N LEU A 9 22.61 -8.88 20.85
CA LEU A 9 21.17 -8.89 21.10
C LEU A 9 20.78 -7.78 22.09
N TRP A 10 21.50 -7.64 23.20
CA TRP A 10 21.24 -6.60 24.21
C TRP A 10 21.36 -5.18 23.62
N ARG A 11 22.36 -4.91 22.79
CA ARG A 11 22.53 -3.62 22.09
C ARG A 11 21.34 -3.32 21.18
N GLY A 12 20.87 -4.33 20.44
CA GLY A 12 19.67 -4.18 19.59
C GLY A 12 18.41 -3.86 20.38
N ILE A 13 18.20 -4.56 21.50
CA ILE A 13 17.06 -4.34 22.41
C ILE A 13 17.13 -2.93 23.01
N ALA A 14 18.31 -2.53 23.54
CA ALA A 14 18.50 -1.20 24.13
C ALA A 14 18.26 -0.08 23.11
N PHE A 15 18.72 -0.25 21.89
CA PHE A 15 18.50 0.71 20.80
C PHE A 15 17.02 0.81 20.40
N SER A 16 16.34 -0.33 20.25
CA SER A 16 14.88 -0.36 19.98
C SER A 16 14.09 0.29 21.10
N PHE A 17 14.45 0.01 22.35
CA PHE A 17 13.83 0.64 23.52
C PHE A 17 14.04 2.16 23.55
N ALA A 18 15.24 2.63 23.24
CA ALA A 18 15.54 4.06 23.13
C ALA A 18 14.68 4.77 22.07
N ILE A 19 14.50 4.14 20.90
CA ILE A 19 13.61 4.68 19.84
C ILE A 19 12.16 4.71 20.34
N ILE A 20 11.65 3.60 20.90
CA ILE A 20 10.27 3.53 21.41
C ILE A 20 10.05 4.58 22.50
N PHE A 21 11.01 4.77 23.39
CA PHE A 21 10.94 5.77 24.45
C PHE A 21 10.94 7.19 23.89
N ALA A 22 11.85 7.51 22.95
CA ALA A 22 11.93 8.83 22.32
C ALA A 22 10.65 9.19 21.55
N TYR A 23 10.01 8.21 20.94
CA TYR A 23 8.78 8.39 20.15
C TYR A 23 7.51 7.98 20.88
N ALA A 24 7.55 7.69 22.19
CA ALA A 24 6.39 7.20 22.93
C ALA A 24 5.16 8.11 22.79
N THR A 25 5.34 9.41 22.95
CA THR A 25 4.24 10.39 22.80
C THR A 25 3.69 10.45 21.37
N VAL A 26 4.57 10.34 20.35
CA VAL A 26 4.17 10.30 18.94
C VAL A 26 3.39 9.03 18.63
N LEU A 27 3.86 7.88 19.10
CA LEU A 27 3.20 6.59 18.89
C LEU A 27 1.83 6.52 19.59
N VAL A 28 1.72 7.04 20.82
CA VAL A 28 0.44 7.11 21.54
C VAL A 28 -0.56 8.00 20.80
N LYS A 29 -0.14 9.21 20.36
CA LYS A 29 -1.01 10.09 19.58
C LYS A 29 -1.41 9.47 18.26
N LEU A 30 -0.48 8.80 17.57
CA LEU A 30 -0.73 8.13 16.31
C LEU A 30 -1.74 6.98 16.46
N SER A 31 -1.60 6.17 17.50
CA SER A 31 -2.56 5.08 17.79
C SER A 31 -3.93 5.62 18.17
N HIS A 32 -3.99 6.74 18.90
CA HIS A 32 -5.24 7.42 19.23
C HIS A 32 -5.95 7.96 17.96
N ASP A 33 -5.20 8.55 17.01
CA ASP A 33 -5.77 9.02 15.77
C ASP A 33 -6.28 7.86 14.90
N TRP A 34 -5.55 6.75 14.83
CA TRP A 34 -6.03 5.55 14.13
C TRP A 34 -7.31 4.96 14.74
N TRP A 35 -7.50 5.14 16.05
CA TRP A 35 -8.68 4.63 16.74
C TRP A 35 -9.89 5.54 16.59
N ASN A 36 -9.68 6.86 16.67
CA ASN A 36 -10.77 7.84 16.74
C ASN A 36 -11.07 8.54 15.42
N ASP A 37 -10.09 8.64 14.50
CA ASP A 37 -10.31 9.24 13.18
C ASP A 37 -10.64 8.14 12.16
N GLU A 38 -11.91 8.11 11.75
CA GLU A 38 -12.39 7.14 10.78
C GLU A 38 -11.66 7.21 9.42
N ASN A 39 -11.06 8.36 9.05
CA ASN A 39 -10.30 8.50 7.81
C ASN A 39 -9.01 7.67 7.85
N TYR A 40 -8.45 7.44 9.04
CA TYR A 40 -7.19 6.73 9.25
C TYR A 40 -7.31 5.41 10.01
N SER A 41 -8.52 4.92 10.24
CA SER A 41 -8.78 3.66 10.94
C SER A 41 -8.07 2.44 10.33
N HIS A 42 -7.82 2.45 9.02
CA HIS A 42 -7.00 1.44 8.34
C HIS A 42 -5.55 1.39 8.86
N GLY A 43 -5.06 2.47 9.47
CA GLY A 43 -3.75 2.56 10.12
C GLY A 43 -3.55 1.53 11.22
N LEU A 44 -4.61 1.11 11.93
CA LEU A 44 -4.55 0.05 12.95
C LEU A 44 -4.10 -1.30 12.39
N LEU A 45 -4.43 -1.62 11.14
CA LEU A 45 -4.07 -2.89 10.50
C LEU A 45 -2.65 -2.87 9.92
N ILE A 46 -2.12 -1.69 9.60
CA ILE A 46 -0.85 -1.54 8.89
C ILE A 46 0.34 -2.14 9.65
N PRO A 47 0.52 -1.95 10.97
CA PRO A 47 1.60 -2.59 11.71
C PRO A 47 1.59 -4.12 11.61
N PHE A 48 0.41 -4.75 11.64
CA PHE A 48 0.26 -6.20 11.49
C PHE A 48 0.61 -6.67 10.08
N ILE A 49 0.18 -5.93 9.05
CA ILE A 49 0.50 -6.21 7.65
C ILE A 49 2.01 -6.06 7.42
N ILE A 50 2.64 -5.01 7.93
CA ILE A 50 4.09 -4.80 7.86
C ILE A 50 4.82 -5.94 8.56
N GLY A 51 4.38 -6.31 9.77
CA GLY A 51 4.95 -7.44 10.52
C GLY A 51 4.88 -8.74 9.74
N TYR A 52 3.74 -9.03 9.11
CA TYR A 52 3.57 -10.20 8.25
C TYR A 52 4.46 -10.16 7.01
N ILE A 53 4.59 -9.01 6.35
CA ILE A 53 5.47 -8.83 5.17
C ILE A 53 6.92 -9.09 5.56
N ILE A 54 7.40 -8.53 6.67
CA ILE A 54 8.76 -8.71 7.17
C ILE A 54 8.99 -10.19 7.54
N TRP A 55 8.04 -10.79 8.24
CA TRP A 55 8.11 -12.21 8.62
C TRP A 55 8.13 -13.14 7.40
N SER A 56 7.28 -12.88 6.41
CA SER A 56 7.22 -13.66 5.15
C SER A 56 8.49 -13.54 4.32
N GLN A 57 9.20 -12.41 4.41
CA GLN A 57 10.45 -12.18 3.68
C GLN A 57 11.71 -12.41 4.51
N ARG A 58 11.61 -12.91 5.74
CA ARG A 58 12.75 -13.05 6.67
C ARG A 58 13.98 -13.74 6.04
N ASP A 59 13.76 -14.78 5.22
CA ASP A 59 14.85 -15.50 4.57
C ASP A 59 15.55 -14.68 3.49
N LYS A 60 14.80 -13.85 2.77
CA LYS A 60 15.35 -12.91 1.78
C LYS A 60 16.11 -11.77 2.49
N LEU A 61 15.52 -11.22 3.55
CA LEU A 61 16.12 -10.16 4.35
C LEU A 61 17.44 -10.61 4.99
N ALA A 62 17.49 -11.85 5.49
CA ALA A 62 18.70 -12.43 6.08
C ALA A 62 19.85 -12.66 5.07
N ARG A 63 19.52 -12.84 3.79
CA ARG A 63 20.51 -13.07 2.72
C ARG A 63 21.03 -11.79 2.08
N VAL A 64 20.45 -10.63 2.39
CA VAL A 64 20.95 -9.36 1.85
C VAL A 64 22.31 -9.04 2.44
N PRO A 65 23.35 -8.86 1.61
CA PRO A 65 24.66 -8.48 2.12
C PRO A 65 24.57 -7.09 2.74
N ALA A 66 25.01 -6.98 3.99
CA ALA A 66 25.06 -5.68 4.66
C ALA A 66 26.12 -4.81 3.96
N GLN A 67 25.68 -3.69 3.41
CA GLN A 67 26.53 -2.65 2.82
C GLN A 67 26.24 -1.33 3.56
N PRO A 68 26.72 -1.21 4.82
CA PRO A 68 26.41 -0.07 5.67
C PRO A 68 26.88 1.25 5.04
N SER A 69 26.02 2.25 5.07
CA SER A 69 26.35 3.60 4.66
C SER A 69 26.26 4.52 5.88
N VAL A 70 27.36 4.54 6.63
CA VAL A 70 27.45 5.22 7.94
C VAL A 70 27.18 6.72 7.80
N LEU A 71 27.74 7.37 6.76
CA LEU A 71 27.57 8.82 6.58
C LEU A 71 26.13 9.19 6.22
N ILE A 72 25.54 8.54 5.20
CA ILE A 72 24.18 8.87 4.74
C ILE A 72 23.15 8.41 5.77
N GLY A 73 23.30 7.19 6.30
CA GLY A 73 22.43 6.67 7.34
C GLY A 73 22.49 7.49 8.62
N GLY A 74 23.71 7.86 9.05
CA GLY A 74 23.92 8.71 10.21
C GLY A 74 23.34 10.12 10.03
N ALA A 75 23.54 10.74 8.88
CA ALA A 75 22.93 12.02 8.55
C ALA A 75 21.38 11.94 8.58
N ALA A 76 20.80 10.87 8.01
CA ALA A 76 19.35 10.67 8.05
C ALA A 76 18.80 10.49 9.47
N VAL A 77 19.53 9.76 10.34
CA VAL A 77 19.15 9.62 11.77
C VAL A 77 19.20 10.98 12.47
N VAL A 78 20.28 11.75 12.28
CA VAL A 78 20.42 13.09 12.88
C VAL A 78 19.33 14.03 12.38
N CYS A 79 19.05 14.05 11.07
CA CYS A 79 17.95 14.81 10.49
C CYS A 79 16.58 14.36 11.04
N GLY A 80 16.38 13.05 11.25
CA GLY A 80 15.16 12.53 11.88
C GLY A 80 14.97 13.04 13.31
N LEU A 81 16.02 12.98 14.13
CA LEU A 81 15.99 13.50 15.50
C LEU A 81 15.81 15.02 15.54
N PHE A 82 16.46 15.76 14.65
CA PHE A 82 16.25 17.18 14.51
C PHE A 82 14.82 17.53 14.10
N ALA A 83 14.25 16.78 13.13
CA ALA A 83 12.86 16.93 12.71
C ALA A 83 11.89 16.62 13.86
N LEU A 84 12.18 15.60 14.72
CA LEU A 84 11.40 15.35 15.91
C LEU A 84 11.42 16.55 16.86
N TRP A 85 12.62 17.07 17.15
CA TRP A 85 12.76 18.23 18.01
C TRP A 85 12.02 19.45 17.45
N ALA A 86 12.19 19.75 16.16
CA ALA A 86 11.52 20.86 15.48
C ALA A 86 9.99 20.70 15.49
N GLY A 87 9.51 19.46 15.22
CA GLY A 87 8.07 19.15 15.26
C GLY A 87 7.46 19.26 16.66
N VAL A 88 8.23 18.93 17.72
CA VAL A 88 7.80 19.12 19.11
C VAL A 88 7.78 20.62 19.45
N ALA A 89 8.84 21.35 19.11
CA ALA A 89 8.93 22.78 19.35
C ALA A 89 7.86 23.59 18.60
N GLY A 90 7.52 23.17 17.36
CA GLY A 90 6.47 23.79 16.56
C GLY A 90 5.06 23.25 16.82
N ALA A 91 4.89 22.30 17.75
CA ALA A 91 3.63 21.59 18.02
C ALA A 91 3.00 20.96 16.77
N GLU A 92 3.82 20.57 15.78
CA GLU A 92 3.39 20.06 14.48
C GLU A 92 3.50 18.53 14.43
N LEU A 93 2.34 17.83 14.45
CA LEU A 93 2.26 16.38 14.60
C LEU A 93 2.73 15.61 13.35
N TYR A 94 2.54 16.16 12.16
CA TYR A 94 2.92 15.47 10.93
C TYR A 94 4.44 15.39 10.79
N THR A 95 5.15 16.47 11.11
CA THR A 95 6.62 16.49 11.13
C THR A 95 7.17 15.50 12.15
N GLN A 96 6.55 15.41 13.35
CA GLN A 96 6.94 14.41 14.36
C GLN A 96 6.78 12.97 13.84
N ARG A 97 5.71 12.67 13.11
CA ARG A 97 5.46 11.34 12.53
C ARG A 97 6.39 11.03 11.37
N LEU A 98 6.61 12.01 10.50
CA LEU A 98 7.52 11.87 9.36
C LEU A 98 8.98 11.66 9.83
N SER A 99 9.36 12.31 10.96
CA SER A 99 10.67 12.12 11.58
C SER A 99 10.92 10.67 12.02
N LEU A 100 9.89 9.97 12.50
CA LEU A 100 9.96 8.53 12.82
C LEU A 100 10.32 7.71 11.58
N MET A 101 9.66 7.98 10.44
CA MET A 101 9.99 7.28 9.19
C MET A 101 11.42 7.55 8.75
N LEU A 102 11.86 8.80 8.83
CA LEU A 102 13.22 9.19 8.46
C LEU A 102 14.25 8.54 9.37
N LEU A 103 13.99 8.49 10.67
CA LEU A 103 14.86 7.81 11.65
C LEU A 103 14.94 6.30 11.38
N LEU A 104 13.81 5.64 11.14
CA LEU A 104 13.78 4.20 10.80
C LEU A 104 14.53 3.92 9.49
N ALA A 105 14.29 4.70 8.43
CA ALA A 105 14.98 4.57 7.16
C ALA A 105 16.49 4.83 7.32
N GLY A 106 16.87 5.88 8.04
CA GLY A 106 18.24 6.19 8.38
C GLY A 106 18.94 5.07 9.13
N THR A 107 18.26 4.47 10.10
CA THR A 107 18.76 3.31 10.86
C THR A 107 19.00 2.10 9.96
N VAL A 108 18.06 1.80 9.05
CA VAL A 108 18.21 0.71 8.07
C VAL A 108 19.42 0.97 7.16
N ILE A 109 19.57 2.20 6.63
CA ILE A 109 20.69 2.58 5.78
C ILE A 109 22.03 2.51 6.55
N TYR A 110 22.04 2.95 7.80
CA TYR A 110 23.22 2.98 8.64
C TYR A 110 23.81 1.58 8.88
N PHE A 111 22.96 0.60 9.20
CA PHE A 111 23.40 -0.76 9.56
C PHE A 111 23.48 -1.72 8.37
N TRP A 112 22.56 -1.62 7.40
CA TRP A 112 22.42 -2.59 6.30
C TRP A 112 22.54 -1.97 4.91
N GLY A 113 22.41 -0.65 4.80
CA GLY A 113 22.51 0.07 3.53
C GLY A 113 21.24 0.10 2.71
N PHE A 114 21.37 0.64 1.50
CA PHE A 114 20.25 0.84 0.58
C PHE A 114 19.65 -0.46 0.04
N SER A 115 20.40 -1.55 0.03
CA SER A 115 19.91 -2.84 -0.48
C SER A 115 18.77 -3.38 0.37
N LEU A 116 18.87 -3.27 1.70
CA LEU A 116 17.79 -3.66 2.61
C LEU A 116 16.62 -2.68 2.55
N LEU A 117 16.91 -1.36 2.49
CA LEU A 117 15.85 -0.34 2.38
C LEU A 117 14.97 -0.56 1.14
N ARG A 118 15.54 -0.96 0.01
CA ARG A 118 14.78 -1.27 -1.22
C ARG A 118 13.77 -2.41 -1.01
N LEU A 119 14.13 -3.44 -0.24
CA LEU A 119 13.21 -4.53 0.10
C LEU A 119 12.09 -4.06 1.06
N LEU A 120 12.38 -3.07 1.88
CA LEU A 120 11.45 -2.49 2.84
C LEU A 120 10.62 -1.33 2.26
N LEU A 121 10.74 -1.00 0.96
CA LEU A 121 9.98 0.11 0.36
C LEU A 121 8.48 -0.04 0.51
N VAL A 122 7.94 -1.26 0.37
CA VAL A 122 6.49 -1.49 0.55
C VAL A 122 6.07 -1.31 2.01
N PRO A 123 6.74 -1.91 3.02
CA PRO A 123 6.53 -1.56 4.43
C PRO A 123 6.59 -0.07 4.73
N PHE A 124 7.59 0.65 4.22
CA PHE A 124 7.69 2.10 4.40
C PHE A 124 6.57 2.86 3.70
N GLY A 125 6.19 2.45 2.49
CA GLY A 125 5.05 3.02 1.77
C GLY A 125 3.72 2.84 2.52
N LEU A 126 3.48 1.66 3.09
CA LEU A 126 2.30 1.39 3.93
C LEU A 126 2.33 2.24 5.21
N LEU A 127 3.48 2.36 5.86
CA LEU A 127 3.63 3.22 7.04
C LEU A 127 3.35 4.68 6.69
N PHE A 128 3.82 5.17 5.52
CA PHE A 128 3.52 6.51 5.04
C PHE A 128 2.03 6.76 4.83
N LEU A 129 1.31 5.79 4.25
CA LEU A 129 -0.14 5.86 4.05
C LEU A 129 -0.93 5.83 5.37
N ALA A 130 -0.33 5.29 6.45
CA ALA A 130 -0.92 5.29 7.79
C ALA A 130 -0.78 6.63 8.52
N LEU A 131 0.07 7.55 8.04
CA LEU A 131 0.29 8.84 8.69
C LEU A 131 -0.86 9.80 8.37
N PRO A 132 -1.57 10.35 9.38
CA PRO A 132 -2.56 11.39 9.17
C PRO A 132 -1.91 12.64 8.53
N ILE A 133 -2.47 13.05 7.40
CA ILE A 133 -2.01 14.21 6.63
C ILE A 133 -2.46 15.49 7.34
N PRO A 134 -1.69 16.60 7.29
CA PRO A 134 -2.10 17.88 7.86
C PRO A 134 -3.46 18.33 7.31
N ALA A 135 -4.34 18.86 8.16
CA ALA A 135 -5.71 19.26 7.79
C ALA A 135 -5.74 20.22 6.59
N ILE A 136 -4.75 21.10 6.47
CA ILE A 136 -4.64 22.05 5.34
C ILE A 136 -4.48 21.29 4.01
N VAL A 137 -3.62 20.27 3.98
CA VAL A 137 -3.39 19.46 2.77
C VAL A 137 -4.60 18.56 2.52
N PHE A 138 -5.13 17.94 3.57
CA PHE A 138 -6.33 17.12 3.52
C PHE A 138 -7.49 17.89 2.89
N ASN A 139 -7.79 19.09 3.37
CA ASN A 139 -8.90 19.90 2.87
C ASN A 139 -8.68 20.39 1.44
N LYS A 140 -7.44 20.66 1.03
CA LYS A 140 -7.12 20.98 -0.38
C LYS A 140 -7.42 19.84 -1.34
N ILE A 141 -7.38 18.60 -0.88
CA ILE A 141 -7.72 17.40 -1.68
C ILE A 141 -9.21 17.07 -1.53
N ALA A 142 -9.73 17.11 -0.30
CA ALA A 142 -11.11 16.75 0.01
C ALA A 142 -12.14 17.64 -0.68
N PHE A 143 -11.93 18.95 -0.64
CA PHE A 143 -12.90 19.92 -1.15
C PHE A 143 -13.18 19.79 -2.66
N PRO A 144 -12.18 19.71 -3.56
CA PRO A 144 -12.43 19.43 -4.97
C PRO A 144 -13.16 18.10 -5.22
N LEU A 145 -12.87 17.06 -4.41
CA LEU A 145 -13.55 15.77 -4.52
C LEU A 145 -15.02 15.86 -4.08
N GLN A 146 -15.33 16.63 -3.02
CA GLN A 146 -16.70 16.93 -2.60
C GLN A 146 -17.48 17.65 -3.71
N LEU A 147 -16.86 18.68 -4.32
CA LEU A 147 -17.45 19.41 -5.44
C LEU A 147 -17.70 18.51 -6.66
N PHE A 148 -16.78 17.61 -6.94
CA PHE A 148 -16.95 16.64 -8.03
C PHE A 148 -18.09 15.66 -7.73
N ALA A 149 -18.09 15.07 -6.53
CA ALA A 149 -19.14 14.14 -6.09
C ALA A 149 -20.53 14.80 -6.13
N SER A 150 -20.64 16.07 -5.66
CA SER A 150 -21.92 16.80 -5.72
C SER A 150 -22.38 17.09 -7.15
N ARG A 151 -21.47 17.36 -8.09
CA ARG A 151 -21.81 17.51 -9.53
C ARG A 151 -22.34 16.21 -10.12
N CYS A 152 -21.66 15.09 -9.86
CA CYS A 152 -22.11 13.77 -10.33
C CYS A 152 -23.46 13.41 -9.75
N ALA A 153 -23.71 13.70 -8.47
CA ALA A 153 -24.98 13.44 -7.81
C ALA A 153 -26.13 14.24 -8.44
N VAL A 154 -25.95 15.53 -8.65
CA VAL A 154 -26.96 16.39 -9.28
C VAL A 154 -27.22 15.96 -10.72
N TRP A 155 -26.19 15.64 -11.47
CA TRP A 155 -26.32 15.14 -12.84
C TRP A 155 -27.14 13.83 -12.89
N SER A 156 -26.80 12.86 -12.04
CA SER A 156 -27.53 11.57 -12.00
C SER A 156 -28.97 11.70 -11.49
N MET A 157 -29.24 12.55 -10.50
CA MET A 157 -30.60 12.84 -10.04
C MET A 157 -31.42 13.58 -11.11
N GLY A 158 -30.79 14.51 -11.84
CA GLY A 158 -31.41 15.19 -12.98
C GLY A 158 -31.83 14.23 -14.09
N MET A 159 -31.01 13.19 -14.39
CA MET A 159 -31.40 12.15 -15.35
C MET A 159 -32.62 11.33 -14.91
N LEU A 160 -32.86 11.23 -13.59
CA LEU A 160 -34.03 10.57 -13.01
C LEU A 160 -35.25 11.52 -12.85
N GLY A 161 -35.15 12.76 -13.35
CA GLY A 161 -36.20 13.76 -13.26
C GLY A 161 -36.41 14.36 -11.85
N ILE A 162 -35.43 14.17 -10.94
CA ILE A 162 -35.52 14.70 -9.58
C ILE A 162 -35.07 16.17 -9.59
N PRO A 163 -35.93 17.12 -9.15
CA PRO A 163 -35.59 18.53 -9.10
C PRO A 163 -34.59 18.78 -7.96
N VAL A 164 -33.37 19.16 -8.33
CA VAL A 164 -32.27 19.43 -7.39
C VAL A 164 -31.55 20.72 -7.76
N LEU A 165 -31.12 21.46 -6.75
CA LEU A 165 -30.29 22.66 -6.90
C LEU A 165 -28.98 22.44 -6.15
N ARG A 166 -27.84 22.73 -6.82
CA ARG A 166 -26.53 22.62 -6.20
C ARG A 166 -25.94 23.99 -5.87
N GLN A 167 -25.50 24.14 -4.64
CA GLN A 167 -24.77 25.30 -4.16
C GLN A 167 -23.43 24.82 -3.55
N GLY A 168 -22.37 24.80 -4.36
CA GLY A 168 -21.07 24.27 -3.94
C GLY A 168 -21.12 22.75 -3.68
N ASN A 169 -20.86 22.33 -2.44
CA ASN A 169 -20.98 20.95 -1.94
C ASN A 169 -22.36 20.65 -1.30
N ILE A 170 -23.26 21.63 -1.27
CA ILE A 170 -24.64 21.47 -0.74
C ILE A 170 -25.56 21.18 -1.92
N ILE A 171 -26.41 20.17 -1.76
CA ILE A 171 -27.45 19.77 -2.70
C ILE A 171 -28.80 20.03 -2.02
N GLU A 172 -29.57 20.95 -2.56
CA GLU A 172 -30.95 21.20 -2.13
C GLU A 172 -31.88 20.32 -2.96
N LEU A 173 -32.66 19.48 -2.29
CA LEU A 173 -33.63 18.60 -2.92
C LEU A 173 -34.97 18.69 -2.20
N LYS A 174 -36.06 18.44 -2.96
CA LYS A 174 -37.41 18.37 -2.43
C LYS A 174 -37.79 16.90 -2.31
N PRO A 175 -37.96 16.35 -1.08
CA PRO A 175 -38.50 14.99 -0.91
C PRO A 175 -39.96 14.91 -1.41
N LEU A 176 -40.34 13.74 -1.93
CA LEU A 176 -41.68 13.52 -2.51
C LEU A 176 -42.79 13.74 -1.47
N ASN A 177 -42.49 13.40 -0.21
CA ASN A 177 -43.46 13.46 0.91
C ASN A 177 -43.30 14.71 1.78
N SER A 178 -42.62 15.77 1.31
CA SER A 178 -42.43 17.01 2.06
C SER A 178 -42.65 18.23 1.19
N PHE A 179 -43.26 19.26 1.77
CA PHE A 179 -43.40 20.57 1.12
C PHE A 179 -42.11 21.39 1.23
N ASP A 180 -41.24 21.06 2.20
CA ASP A 180 -40.01 21.77 2.48
C ASP A 180 -38.82 21.21 1.69
N THR A 181 -37.99 22.10 1.16
CA THR A 181 -36.68 21.72 0.60
C THR A 181 -35.73 21.30 1.71
N LYS A 182 -35.07 20.19 1.51
CA LYS A 182 -34.02 19.68 2.42
C LYS A 182 -32.63 19.92 1.81
N LYS A 183 -31.69 20.27 2.66
CA LYS A 183 -30.27 20.44 2.28
C LYS A 183 -29.52 19.16 2.61
N LEU A 184 -28.91 18.58 1.61
CA LEU A 184 -27.98 17.46 1.74
C LEU A 184 -26.55 18.01 1.56
N GLU A 185 -25.82 18.09 2.64
CA GLU A 185 -24.42 18.53 2.59
C GLU A 185 -23.52 17.33 2.28
N VAL A 186 -22.68 17.47 1.26
CA VAL A 186 -21.61 16.51 0.97
C VAL A 186 -20.45 16.80 1.92
N VAL A 187 -20.55 16.26 3.14
CA VAL A 187 -19.57 16.42 4.22
C VAL A 187 -18.28 15.63 3.96
N GLU A 188 -17.29 15.79 4.79
CA GLU A 188 -16.00 15.09 4.69
C GLU A 188 -16.15 13.57 4.59
N ALA A 189 -17.09 12.97 5.34
CA ALA A 189 -17.42 11.54 5.25
C ALA A 189 -17.88 11.11 3.85
N CYS A 190 -18.47 12.03 3.08
CA CYS A 190 -18.91 11.83 1.69
C CYS A 190 -17.92 12.37 0.66
N SER A 191 -16.76 12.93 1.08
CA SER A 191 -15.72 13.43 0.16
C SER A 191 -15.04 12.31 -0.62
N GLY A 192 -15.12 11.07 -0.13
CA GLY A 192 -14.44 9.92 -0.71
C GLY A 192 -12.97 9.78 -0.33
N ILE A 193 -12.42 10.70 0.47
CA ILE A 193 -11.02 10.63 0.90
C ILE A 193 -10.77 9.42 1.80
N ARG A 194 -11.70 9.08 2.69
CA ARG A 194 -11.63 7.86 3.50
C ARG A 194 -11.52 6.61 2.61
N SER A 195 -12.43 6.50 1.64
CA SER A 195 -12.41 5.40 0.67
C SER A 195 -11.14 5.40 -0.16
N LEU A 196 -10.64 6.57 -0.54
CA LEU A 196 -9.41 6.72 -1.31
C LEU A 196 -8.19 6.20 -0.54
N MET A 197 -8.00 6.63 0.72
CA MET A 197 -6.86 6.21 1.55
C MET A 197 -6.89 4.70 1.85
N THR A 198 -8.07 4.20 2.22
CA THR A 198 -8.24 2.76 2.47
C THR A 198 -8.04 1.93 1.20
N LEU A 199 -8.61 2.35 0.06
CA LEU A 199 -8.48 1.63 -1.20
C LEU A 199 -7.05 1.70 -1.75
N LEU A 200 -6.36 2.83 -1.58
CA LEU A 200 -4.96 2.99 -1.97
C LEU A 200 -4.06 2.04 -1.15
N THR A 201 -4.28 1.98 0.16
CA THR A 201 -3.58 1.03 1.03
C THR A 201 -3.84 -0.41 0.61
N LEU A 202 -5.10 -0.75 0.35
CA LEU A 202 -5.49 -2.08 -0.12
C LEU A 202 -4.87 -2.41 -1.48
N ALA A 203 -4.80 -1.43 -2.39
CA ALA A 203 -4.19 -1.60 -3.71
C ALA A 203 -2.69 -1.91 -3.60
N VAL A 204 -1.97 -1.23 -2.71
CA VAL A 204 -0.55 -1.50 -2.45
C VAL A 204 -0.37 -2.91 -1.88
N VAL A 205 -1.19 -3.29 -0.90
CA VAL A 205 -1.17 -4.64 -0.30
C VAL A 205 -1.50 -5.70 -1.35
N PHE A 206 -2.56 -5.50 -2.12
CA PHE A 206 -2.98 -6.41 -3.19
C PHE A 206 -1.90 -6.57 -4.27
N ALA A 207 -1.35 -5.46 -4.76
CA ALA A 207 -0.28 -5.48 -5.75
C ALA A 207 0.96 -6.23 -5.22
N TYR A 208 1.29 -6.06 -3.95
CA TYR A 208 2.41 -6.74 -3.32
C TYR A 208 2.20 -8.26 -3.20
N PHE A 209 1.06 -8.71 -2.67
CA PHE A 209 0.80 -10.14 -2.46
C PHE A 209 0.51 -10.91 -3.75
N THR A 210 0.02 -10.23 -4.78
CA THR A 210 -0.18 -10.82 -6.10
C THR A 210 1.05 -10.71 -7.01
N HIS A 211 2.14 -10.13 -6.51
CA HIS A 211 3.42 -10.10 -7.22
C HIS A 211 4.01 -11.53 -7.23
N SER A 212 3.96 -12.18 -8.39
CA SER A 212 4.67 -13.44 -8.61
C SER A 212 6.12 -13.11 -9.03
N PRO A 213 7.13 -13.48 -8.23
CA PRO A 213 8.50 -13.28 -8.66
C PRO A 213 8.75 -14.15 -9.89
N SER A 214 8.80 -13.54 -11.05
CA SER A 214 9.37 -14.20 -12.24
C SER A 214 10.83 -14.51 -11.93
N GLY A 215 11.22 -15.78 -11.99
CA GLY A 215 12.55 -16.26 -11.61
C GLY A 215 13.74 -15.67 -12.40
N ASN A 216 13.45 -14.75 -13.31
CA ASN A 216 14.42 -13.95 -14.04
C ASN A 216 14.24 -12.49 -13.62
N GLY A 217 14.72 -12.13 -12.42
CA GLY A 217 14.98 -10.73 -12.09
C GLY A 217 15.83 -10.09 -13.20
N PRO A 218 15.76 -8.78 -13.43
CA PRO A 218 16.50 -8.14 -14.51
C PRO A 218 18.00 -8.42 -14.35
N LYS A 219 18.53 -9.35 -15.15
CA LYS A 219 19.97 -9.61 -15.30
C LYS A 219 20.70 -8.44 -15.99
N SER A 220 19.98 -7.37 -16.29
CA SER A 220 20.53 -6.17 -16.92
C SER A 220 20.97 -5.21 -15.84
N GLY A 221 22.26 -5.04 -15.66
CA GLY A 221 22.89 -4.01 -14.81
C GLY A 221 22.60 -2.56 -15.24
N LYS A 222 21.54 -2.32 -16.00
CA LYS A 222 21.08 -0.99 -16.41
C LYS A 222 20.18 -0.41 -15.32
N ARG A 223 20.51 0.80 -14.88
CA ARG A 223 19.89 1.58 -13.80
C ARG A 223 18.36 1.75 -13.91
N PHE A 224 17.77 1.53 -15.08
CA PHE A 224 16.34 1.65 -15.39
C PHE A 224 15.70 0.34 -15.91
N GLY A 225 16.32 -0.81 -15.69
CA GLY A 225 15.78 -2.12 -16.13
C GLY A 225 14.41 -2.45 -15.53
N PHE A 226 14.07 -1.91 -14.36
CA PHE A 226 12.79 -2.13 -13.68
C PHE A 226 11.58 -1.50 -14.45
N LEU A 227 11.80 -0.42 -15.21
CA LEU A 227 10.74 0.20 -16.03
C LEU A 227 10.27 -0.69 -17.19
N ARG A 228 11.02 -1.72 -17.56
CA ARG A 228 10.63 -2.72 -18.57
C ARG A 228 9.99 -3.95 -17.96
N ASP A 229 9.86 -4.00 -16.63
CA ASP A 229 9.28 -5.13 -15.93
C ASP A 229 7.75 -5.03 -15.95
N TYR A 230 7.08 -6.08 -16.47
CA TYR A 230 5.63 -6.20 -16.46
C TYR A 230 5.06 -6.04 -15.04
N TRP A 231 5.71 -6.65 -14.04
CA TRP A 231 5.23 -6.62 -12.66
C TRP A 231 5.26 -5.23 -12.04
N PHE A 232 6.23 -4.40 -12.42
CA PHE A 232 6.26 -3.00 -12.00
C PHE A 232 5.07 -2.22 -12.56
N TRP A 233 4.80 -2.35 -13.86
CA TRP A 233 3.65 -1.67 -14.49
C TRP A 233 2.32 -2.19 -13.98
N ARG A 234 2.19 -3.51 -13.77
CA ARG A 234 1.01 -4.12 -13.17
C ARG A 234 0.73 -3.54 -11.78
N ALA A 235 1.72 -3.49 -10.90
CA ALA A 235 1.59 -2.92 -9.56
C ALA A 235 1.23 -1.42 -9.63
N THR A 236 1.89 -0.66 -10.51
CA THR A 236 1.63 0.76 -10.72
C THR A 236 0.20 1.00 -11.20
N ILE A 237 -0.28 0.25 -12.19
CA ILE A 237 -1.65 0.39 -12.71
C ILE A 237 -2.67 0.05 -11.64
N ILE A 238 -2.48 -1.02 -10.85
CA ILE A 238 -3.38 -1.37 -9.73
C ILE A 238 -3.45 -0.23 -8.72
N VAL A 239 -2.31 0.31 -8.29
CA VAL A 239 -2.27 1.40 -7.31
C VAL A 239 -2.88 2.68 -7.85
N VAL A 240 -2.56 3.05 -9.10
CA VAL A 240 -3.12 4.25 -9.75
C VAL A 240 -4.62 4.11 -9.98
N SER A 241 -5.11 2.91 -10.33
CA SER A 241 -6.54 2.67 -10.56
C SER A 241 -7.39 2.81 -9.28
N ALA A 242 -6.78 2.70 -8.10
CA ALA A 242 -7.49 2.94 -6.84
C ALA A 242 -8.08 4.36 -6.78
N VAL A 243 -7.42 5.35 -7.37
CA VAL A 243 -7.88 6.75 -7.37
C VAL A 243 -9.20 6.90 -8.16
N PRO A 244 -9.29 6.57 -9.46
CA PRO A 244 -10.55 6.71 -10.18
C PRO A 244 -11.65 5.79 -9.64
N ILE A 245 -11.32 4.59 -9.14
CA ILE A 245 -12.30 3.70 -8.51
C ILE A 245 -12.90 4.38 -7.27
N ALA A 246 -12.07 4.92 -6.36
CA ALA A 246 -12.55 5.60 -5.17
C ALA A 246 -13.43 6.80 -5.50
N ILE A 247 -13.06 7.60 -6.51
CA ILE A 247 -13.84 8.77 -6.95
C ILE A 247 -15.20 8.35 -7.53
N LEU A 248 -15.21 7.36 -8.42
CA LEU A 248 -16.44 6.87 -9.06
C LEU A 248 -17.39 6.22 -8.05
N THR A 249 -16.88 5.35 -7.19
CA THR A 249 -17.69 4.68 -6.17
C THR A 249 -18.26 5.66 -5.17
N ASN A 250 -17.49 6.69 -4.81
CA ASN A 250 -18.00 7.76 -3.95
C ASN A 250 -19.06 8.63 -4.63
N ALA A 251 -18.86 9.01 -5.89
CA ALA A 251 -19.87 9.73 -6.66
C ALA A 251 -21.17 8.93 -6.74
N PHE A 252 -21.08 7.61 -6.96
CA PHE A 252 -22.24 6.71 -6.94
C PHE A 252 -22.93 6.67 -5.57
N ARG A 253 -22.18 6.69 -4.47
CA ARG A 253 -22.71 6.78 -3.11
C ARG A 253 -23.53 8.04 -2.90
N VAL A 254 -22.95 9.21 -3.23
CA VAL A 254 -23.64 10.50 -3.02
C VAL A 254 -24.89 10.58 -3.88
N SER A 255 -24.83 10.09 -5.12
CA SER A 255 -26.00 10.01 -6.01
C SER A 255 -27.09 9.11 -5.43
N GLY A 256 -26.73 7.91 -4.98
CA GLY A 256 -27.67 6.97 -4.37
C GLY A 256 -28.31 7.51 -3.09
N THR A 257 -27.52 8.16 -2.22
CA THR A 257 -28.05 8.82 -1.02
C THR A 257 -29.05 9.94 -1.38
N GLY A 258 -28.75 10.73 -2.42
CA GLY A 258 -29.66 11.79 -2.89
C GLY A 258 -30.96 11.25 -3.45
N VAL A 259 -30.92 10.21 -4.28
CA VAL A 259 -32.11 9.52 -4.79
C VAL A 259 -32.94 8.96 -3.65
N LEU A 260 -32.31 8.31 -2.68
CA LEU A 260 -33.00 7.72 -1.54
C LEU A 260 -33.65 8.79 -0.66
N ALA A 261 -32.97 9.92 -0.45
CA ALA A 261 -33.50 11.06 0.29
C ALA A 261 -34.76 11.67 -0.39
N HIS A 262 -34.78 11.66 -1.74
CA HIS A 262 -35.96 12.14 -2.48
C HIS A 262 -37.18 11.24 -2.29
N TYR A 263 -37.04 9.91 -2.43
CA TYR A 263 -38.18 8.98 -2.37
C TYR A 263 -38.60 8.61 -0.96
N TYR A 264 -37.65 8.46 -0.03
CA TYR A 264 -37.92 7.94 1.32
C TYR A 264 -37.70 8.95 2.44
N GLY A 265 -37.20 10.14 2.12
CA GLY A 265 -36.88 11.19 3.09
C GLY A 265 -35.48 11.11 3.65
N THR A 266 -34.99 12.24 4.19
CA THR A 266 -33.61 12.38 4.67
C THR A 266 -33.32 11.53 5.91
N GLN A 267 -34.29 11.29 6.79
CA GLN A 267 -34.10 10.48 8.01
C GLN A 267 -33.68 9.04 7.69
N ILE A 268 -34.26 8.44 6.64
CA ILE A 268 -33.91 7.10 6.19
C ILE A 268 -32.56 7.11 5.46
N ALA A 269 -32.30 8.15 4.65
CA ALA A 269 -31.07 8.30 3.92
C ALA A 269 -29.85 8.51 4.86
N ASP A 270 -30.01 9.28 5.94
CA ASP A 270 -28.96 9.59 6.90
C ASP A 270 -28.77 8.50 7.98
N GLY A 271 -29.75 7.61 8.16
CA GLY A 271 -29.72 6.53 9.14
C GLY A 271 -29.03 5.25 8.64
N PHE A 272 -29.79 4.16 8.64
CA PHE A 272 -29.31 2.82 8.26
C PHE A 272 -28.62 2.78 6.89
N PHE A 273 -29.18 3.48 5.89
CA PHE A 273 -28.63 3.47 4.54
C PHE A 273 -27.31 4.22 4.41
N HIS A 274 -27.02 5.21 5.25
CA HIS A 274 -25.73 5.87 5.27
C HIS A 274 -24.61 4.89 5.67
N SER A 275 -24.82 4.12 6.75
CA SER A 275 -23.86 3.10 7.19
C SER A 275 -23.77 1.94 6.21
N PHE A 276 -24.92 1.44 5.71
CA PHE A 276 -24.98 0.35 4.75
C PHE A 276 -24.32 0.71 3.41
N SER A 277 -24.59 1.91 2.88
CA SER A 277 -23.96 2.37 1.62
C SER A 277 -22.44 2.44 1.71
N GLY A 278 -21.90 2.78 2.87
CA GLY A 278 -20.46 2.74 3.12
C GLY A 278 -19.89 1.34 2.87
N TRP A 279 -20.48 0.31 3.48
CA TRP A 279 -20.07 -1.08 3.30
C TRP A 279 -20.21 -1.56 1.84
N ALA A 280 -21.35 -1.30 1.22
CA ALA A 280 -21.62 -1.70 -0.16
C ALA A 280 -20.59 -1.11 -1.14
N ILE A 281 -20.20 0.14 -0.92
CA ILE A 281 -19.21 0.83 -1.75
C ILE A 281 -17.81 0.27 -1.58
N TYR A 282 -17.40 -0.07 -0.36
CA TYR A 282 -16.12 -0.73 -0.16
C TYR A 282 -16.06 -2.09 -0.87
N ILE A 283 -17.13 -2.89 -0.80
CA ILE A 283 -17.22 -4.16 -1.53
C ILE A 283 -17.14 -3.93 -3.04
N MET A 284 -17.89 -2.97 -3.57
CA MET A 284 -17.87 -2.63 -4.99
C MET A 284 -16.48 -2.15 -5.44
N ALA A 285 -15.84 -1.27 -4.68
CA ALA A 285 -14.50 -0.78 -4.97
C ALA A 285 -13.46 -1.93 -4.94
N PHE A 286 -13.60 -2.85 -4.00
CA PHE A 286 -12.75 -4.04 -3.92
C PHE A 286 -12.93 -4.95 -5.14
N ILE A 287 -14.17 -5.22 -5.55
CA ILE A 287 -14.47 -6.03 -6.73
C ILE A 287 -13.88 -5.40 -8.00
N LEU A 288 -14.01 -4.07 -8.16
CA LEU A 288 -13.43 -3.35 -9.29
C LEU A 288 -11.89 -3.42 -9.29
N LEU A 289 -11.26 -3.20 -8.14
CA LEU A 289 -9.81 -3.29 -8.00
C LEU A 289 -9.29 -4.71 -8.32
N PHE A 290 -9.97 -5.73 -7.78
CA PHE A 290 -9.64 -7.12 -8.03
C PHE A 290 -9.85 -7.49 -9.51
N GLY A 291 -10.95 -7.00 -10.11
CA GLY A 291 -11.24 -7.17 -11.54
C GLY A 291 -10.15 -6.60 -12.44
N ILE A 292 -9.62 -5.41 -12.12
CA ILE A 292 -8.46 -4.83 -12.84
C ILE A 292 -7.24 -5.74 -12.70
N GLY A 293 -6.98 -6.27 -11.50
CA GLY A 293 -5.89 -7.22 -11.28
C GLY A 293 -5.99 -8.47 -12.17
N ILE A 294 -7.18 -9.07 -12.24
CA ILE A 294 -7.47 -10.23 -13.09
C ILE A 294 -7.32 -9.86 -14.57
N LEU A 295 -7.85 -8.70 -14.97
CA LEU A 295 -7.75 -8.24 -16.36
C LEU A 295 -6.28 -8.07 -16.79
N LEU A 296 -5.46 -7.47 -15.95
CA LEU A 296 -4.03 -7.33 -16.19
C LEU A 296 -3.34 -8.70 -16.27
N ASP A 297 -3.76 -9.67 -15.48
CA ASP A 297 -3.17 -11.01 -15.51
C ASP A 297 -3.40 -11.76 -16.85
N ARG A 298 -4.41 -11.37 -17.65
CA ARG A 298 -4.61 -11.87 -19.01
C ARG A 298 -3.55 -11.37 -20.00
N PHE A 299 -2.90 -10.26 -19.71
CA PHE A 299 -1.84 -9.67 -20.55
C PHE A 299 -0.43 -10.10 -20.11
N LYS A 300 -0.31 -11.12 -19.26
CA LYS A 300 1.01 -11.67 -18.90
C LYS A 300 1.72 -12.18 -20.15
N PRO A 301 2.96 -11.74 -20.43
CA PRO A 301 3.74 -12.32 -21.51
C PRO A 301 4.00 -13.81 -21.26
N VAL A 302 3.62 -14.66 -22.22
CA VAL A 302 3.68 -16.14 -22.18
C VAL A 302 5.11 -16.70 -22.08
N GLN A 303 6.13 -15.87 -22.02
CA GLN A 303 7.55 -16.26 -22.17
C GLN A 303 8.17 -17.10 -21.04
N ALA A 304 7.45 -17.47 -19.99
CA ALA A 304 8.08 -18.18 -18.85
C ALA A 304 7.80 -19.68 -18.72
N GLU A 305 6.83 -20.22 -19.42
CA GLU A 305 6.46 -21.64 -19.25
C GLU A 305 7.10 -22.58 -20.27
N GLY A 306 7.38 -22.11 -21.48
CA GLY A 306 8.00 -22.89 -22.53
C GLY A 306 9.47 -23.26 -22.29
N ALA A 307 10.21 -22.43 -21.56
CA ALA A 307 11.63 -22.69 -21.29
C ALA A 307 11.86 -23.79 -20.25
N ARG A 308 10.94 -23.97 -19.29
CA ARG A 308 11.05 -25.04 -18.27
C ARG A 308 10.69 -26.41 -18.79
N SER A 309 9.85 -26.52 -19.80
CA SER A 309 9.46 -27.80 -20.40
C SER A 309 10.51 -28.35 -21.36
N VAL A 310 11.30 -27.47 -21.97
CA VAL A 310 12.40 -27.87 -22.87
C VAL A 310 13.63 -28.29 -22.07
N GLU A 311 13.94 -27.63 -20.96
CA GLU A 311 15.09 -28.00 -20.11
C GLU A 311 14.88 -29.29 -19.31
N ARG A 312 13.61 -29.71 -19.09
CA ARG A 312 13.27 -31.01 -18.48
C ARG A 312 13.26 -32.17 -19.47
N LYS A 313 13.34 -31.90 -20.77
CA LYS A 313 13.31 -32.92 -21.85
C LYS A 313 14.66 -33.13 -22.53
N SER A 314 15.73 -32.48 -22.09
CA SER A 314 17.09 -32.86 -22.52
C SER A 314 17.38 -34.25 -21.95
N PRO A 315 17.62 -35.28 -22.80
CA PRO A 315 17.98 -36.58 -22.30
C PRO A 315 19.31 -36.49 -21.59
N GLU A 316 19.37 -37.18 -20.45
CA GLU A 316 20.58 -37.44 -19.70
C GLU A 316 21.63 -38.00 -20.64
N PRO A 317 22.88 -37.54 -20.67
CA PRO A 317 23.88 -38.10 -21.54
C PRO A 317 24.12 -39.57 -21.15
N GLU A 318 23.78 -40.44 -22.10
CA GLU A 318 23.97 -41.87 -22.01
C GLU A 318 25.43 -42.14 -21.60
N SER A 319 25.58 -42.78 -20.45
CA SER A 319 26.85 -43.13 -19.83
C SER A 319 27.72 -43.87 -20.85
N ALA A 320 28.88 -43.28 -21.15
CA ALA A 320 29.91 -43.86 -21.97
C ALA A 320 30.24 -45.28 -21.46
N VAL A 321 29.94 -46.27 -22.32
CA VAL A 321 30.32 -47.67 -22.13
C VAL A 321 31.84 -47.75 -21.98
N SER A 322 32.28 -48.16 -20.79
CA SER A 322 33.68 -48.53 -20.49
C SER A 322 34.09 -49.70 -21.34
N MET A 323 34.89 -49.49 -22.40
CA MET A 323 35.65 -50.53 -23.05
C MET A 323 36.83 -50.91 -22.18
N ASN A 324 36.75 -52.10 -21.56
CA ASN A 324 37.90 -52.75 -20.97
C ASN A 324 38.89 -53.19 -22.09
N PRO A 325 40.19 -52.91 -22.02
CA PRO A 325 41.16 -53.50 -22.87
C PRO A 325 41.46 -54.94 -22.38
N VAL A 326 41.26 -55.93 -23.28
CA VAL A 326 41.66 -57.32 -23.13
C VAL A 326 43.16 -57.36 -23.06
N VAL A 327 43.70 -57.87 -21.95
CA VAL A 327 45.13 -58.27 -21.81
C VAL A 327 45.30 -59.64 -22.43
N SER A 328 45.94 -59.71 -23.58
CA SER A 328 46.50 -60.95 -24.13
C SER A 328 47.89 -61.16 -23.54
N ALA A 329 47.98 -62.24 -22.80
CA ALA A 329 49.26 -62.82 -22.37
C ALA A 329 49.74 -63.81 -23.43
N GLU A 330 50.93 -63.64 -23.92
CA GLU A 330 51.82 -64.66 -24.52
C GLU A 330 53.21 -64.01 -24.40
N GLY A 331 54.21 -64.61 -23.85
CA GLY A 331 54.66 -65.95 -23.79
C GLY A 331 56.09 -65.99 -24.29
N SER A 332 56.97 -66.58 -23.52
CA SER A 332 58.29 -67.23 -23.87
C SER A 332 59.50 -66.28 -23.89
N GLU A 333 60.36 -66.71 -22.99
CA GLU A 333 61.70 -67.28 -23.16
C GLU A 333 62.81 -66.41 -23.83
N LEU A 334 63.76 -65.95 -23.11
CA LEU A 334 65.15 -66.42 -22.92
C LEU A 334 65.88 -65.54 -22.02
#